data_d00db394efd4093a9078561650a73b78
#
_entry.id   d00db394efd4093a9078561650a73b78
#
_cell.length_a   1.000
_cell.length_b   1.000
_cell.length_c   1.000
_cell.angle_alpha   90.00
_cell.angle_beta   90.00
_cell.angle_gamma   90.00
#
_symmetry.space_group_name_H-M   'P 1'
#
loop_
_entity.id
_entity.type
_entity.pdbx_description
1 polymer ?
#
loop_
_entity_poly.entity_id
_entity_poly.type
_entity_poly.pdbx_seq_one_letter_code
_entity_poly.pdbx_strand_id
1 'polypeptide(L)'
;MLLLWALCASVAAQSPSPLALQITGDAVMQPLVDAPGDAQSGRRIAQGRDGQCTLCHAMPDGDARAGTIGPPLAGVGARLSAGQLRLRLVDSQRINPDTLMPAYYRIEGLHQVAPAWRGKTILSGQQIEDLLAYLQTLR
;
A
#
# COMPACT_ATOMS: atom_id res chain seq x y z
N MET A 1 45.02 -18.16 -29.06
CA MET A 1 44.15 -17.04 -28.73
C MET A 1 42.89 -17.60 -28.03
N LEU A 2 42.88 -17.57 -26.69
CA LEU A 2 41.77 -18.03 -25.87
C LEU A 2 40.89 -16.82 -25.54
N LEU A 3 39.63 -16.81 -26.06
CA LEU A 3 38.61 -15.82 -25.70
C LEU A 3 37.93 -16.25 -24.42
N LEU A 4 38.21 -15.51 -23.30
CA LEU A 4 37.42 -15.61 -22.06
C LEU A 4 36.10 -14.86 -22.24
N TRP A 5 35.02 -15.58 -22.24
CA TRP A 5 33.66 -15.00 -22.11
C TRP A 5 33.36 -14.77 -20.64
N ALA A 6 33.30 -13.51 -20.24
CA ALA A 6 32.82 -13.11 -18.91
C ALA A 6 31.29 -13.22 -18.88
N LEU A 7 30.74 -14.18 -18.12
CA LEU A 7 29.32 -14.24 -17.80
C LEU A 7 29.03 -13.15 -16.76
N CYS A 8 28.38 -12.05 -17.19
CA CYS A 8 27.71 -11.13 -16.27
C CYS A 8 26.41 -11.76 -15.76
N ALA A 9 26.43 -12.29 -14.54
CA ALA A 9 25.22 -12.73 -13.86
C ALA A 9 24.46 -11.48 -13.39
N SER A 10 23.34 -11.18 -14.06
CA SER A 10 22.39 -10.16 -13.59
C SER A 10 21.69 -10.66 -12.34
N VAL A 11 22.00 -10.09 -11.17
CA VAL A 11 21.25 -10.31 -9.93
C VAL A 11 19.92 -9.58 -10.08
N ALA A 12 18.85 -10.31 -10.41
CA ALA A 12 17.49 -9.78 -10.36
C ALA A 12 17.14 -9.50 -8.89
N ALA A 13 16.95 -8.24 -8.53
CA ALA A 13 16.43 -7.84 -7.23
C ALA A 13 15.01 -8.42 -7.09
N GLN A 14 14.86 -9.43 -6.24
CA GLN A 14 13.57 -10.03 -5.93
C GLN A 14 12.82 -9.06 -5.01
N SER A 15 11.70 -8.52 -5.48
CA SER A 15 10.76 -7.82 -4.60
C SER A 15 10.31 -8.76 -3.48
N PRO A 16 10.28 -8.33 -2.21
CA PRO A 16 9.84 -9.19 -1.12
C PRO A 16 8.43 -9.71 -1.39
N SER A 17 8.25 -11.02 -1.23
CA SER A 17 6.92 -11.63 -1.36
C SER A 17 5.98 -11.04 -0.30
N PRO A 18 4.74 -10.71 -0.65
CA PRO A 18 3.72 -10.26 0.32
C PRO A 18 3.50 -11.23 1.50
N LEU A 19 3.89 -12.49 1.32
CA LEU A 19 3.84 -13.55 2.34
C LEU A 19 4.78 -13.36 3.53
N ALA A 20 5.79 -12.49 3.44
CA ALA A 20 6.83 -12.32 4.46
C ALA A 20 6.60 -11.10 5.38
N LEU A 21 5.42 -10.50 5.37
CA LEU A 21 5.14 -9.33 6.20
C LEU A 21 5.12 -9.69 7.68
N GLN A 22 6.03 -9.10 8.45
CA GLN A 22 6.04 -9.23 9.91
C GLN A 22 5.03 -8.28 10.53
N ILE A 23 3.91 -8.82 10.99
CA ILE A 23 2.89 -8.08 11.72
C ILE A 23 3.18 -8.19 13.22
N THR A 24 3.31 -7.06 13.90
CA THR A 24 3.48 -6.97 15.34
C THR A 24 2.32 -6.17 15.93
N GLY A 25 1.45 -6.85 16.67
CA GLY A 25 0.21 -6.25 17.14
C GLY A 25 -0.68 -5.79 15.96
N ASP A 26 -0.99 -4.50 15.90
CA ASP A 26 -1.80 -3.88 14.84
C ASP A 26 -0.96 -3.08 13.83
N ALA A 27 0.32 -3.46 13.63
CA ALA A 27 1.26 -2.72 12.82
C ALA A 27 2.19 -3.61 11.97
N VAL A 28 2.60 -3.10 10.81
CA VAL A 28 3.74 -3.56 10.01
C VAL A 28 4.85 -2.53 10.16
N MET A 29 5.86 -2.86 10.96
CA MET A 29 6.92 -1.90 11.34
C MET A 29 7.92 -1.66 10.21
N GLN A 30 8.25 -2.71 9.46
CA GLN A 30 9.23 -2.63 8.38
C GLN A 30 8.63 -2.02 7.12
N PRO A 31 9.33 -1.09 6.44
CA PRO A 31 8.94 -0.64 5.11
C PRO A 31 8.86 -1.80 4.12
N LEU A 32 7.98 -1.69 3.13
CA LEU A 32 7.82 -2.71 2.07
C LEU A 32 8.93 -2.65 1.03
N VAL A 33 9.61 -1.51 0.94
CA VAL A 33 10.74 -1.24 0.04
C VAL A 33 11.74 -0.32 0.74
N ASP A 34 13.00 -0.32 0.28
CA ASP A 34 14.08 0.49 0.87
C ASP A 34 13.96 1.98 0.50
N ALA A 35 13.33 2.29 -0.64
CA ALA A 35 13.16 3.66 -1.08
C ALA A 35 12.13 4.39 -0.20
N PRO A 36 12.39 5.65 0.21
CA PRO A 36 11.44 6.43 0.97
C PRO A 36 10.18 6.71 0.17
N GLY A 37 9.03 6.83 0.86
CA GLY A 37 7.77 7.21 0.25
C GLY A 37 7.76 8.70 -0.14
N ASP A 38 7.11 9.01 -1.27
CA ASP A 38 6.87 10.37 -1.77
C ASP A 38 5.42 10.79 -1.52
N ALA A 39 5.22 11.80 -0.67
CA ALA A 39 3.89 12.25 -0.29
C ALA A 39 3.06 12.82 -1.46
N GLN A 40 3.71 13.44 -2.46
CA GLN A 40 3.01 13.98 -3.62
C GLN A 40 2.51 12.84 -4.53
N SER A 41 3.30 11.81 -4.72
CA SER A 41 2.90 10.58 -5.39
C SER A 41 1.76 9.90 -4.65
N GLY A 42 1.88 9.77 -3.33
CA GLY A 42 0.84 9.21 -2.46
C GLY A 42 -0.49 9.94 -2.58
N ARG A 43 -0.48 11.27 -2.62
CA ARG A 43 -1.68 12.08 -2.87
C ARG A 43 -2.32 11.75 -4.22
N ARG A 44 -1.52 11.66 -5.29
CA ARG A 44 -2.03 11.29 -6.62
C ARG A 44 -2.65 9.89 -6.65
N ILE A 45 -2.03 8.93 -5.96
CA ILE A 45 -2.55 7.56 -5.84
C ILE A 45 -3.88 7.57 -5.07
N ALA A 46 -3.94 8.27 -3.92
CA ALA A 46 -5.14 8.32 -3.08
C ALA A 46 -6.36 8.90 -3.81
N GLN A 47 -6.15 9.93 -4.63
CA GLN A 47 -7.19 10.61 -5.39
C GLN A 47 -7.42 10.00 -6.78
N GLY A 48 -6.50 9.17 -7.25
CA GLY A 48 -6.50 8.55 -8.56
C GLY A 48 -7.25 7.22 -8.63
N ARG A 49 -7.16 6.60 -9.82
CA ARG A 49 -7.84 5.33 -10.11
C ARG A 49 -7.21 4.12 -9.42
N ASP A 50 -5.94 4.22 -9.00
CA ASP A 50 -5.22 3.09 -8.41
C ASP A 50 -5.62 2.87 -6.95
N GLY A 51 -5.65 3.94 -6.15
CA GLY A 51 -6.00 3.89 -4.73
C GLY A 51 -7.50 4.06 -4.46
N GLN A 52 -8.16 4.94 -5.21
CA GLN A 52 -9.60 5.24 -5.10
C GLN A 52 -10.09 5.56 -3.67
N CYS A 53 -9.21 6.10 -2.82
CA CYS A 53 -9.54 6.33 -1.41
C CYS A 53 -10.71 7.30 -1.23
N THR A 54 -10.88 8.26 -2.14
CA THR A 54 -11.97 9.25 -2.12
C THR A 54 -13.35 8.67 -2.38
N LEU A 55 -13.46 7.44 -2.90
CA LEU A 55 -14.76 6.78 -3.01
C LEU A 55 -15.38 6.47 -1.65
N CYS A 56 -14.55 6.26 -0.63
CA CYS A 56 -14.99 5.87 0.70
C CYS A 56 -14.65 6.90 1.78
N HIS A 57 -13.58 7.67 1.62
CA HIS A 57 -13.05 8.56 2.64
C HIS A 57 -13.13 10.04 2.23
N ALA A 58 -13.57 10.89 3.16
CA ALA A 58 -13.40 12.33 3.04
C ALA A 58 -11.93 12.71 3.25
N MET A 59 -11.38 13.52 2.34
CA MET A 59 -10.04 14.10 2.42
C MET A 59 -10.11 15.54 2.90
N PRO A 60 -9.13 16.04 3.68
CA PRO A 60 -9.16 17.43 4.18
C PRO A 60 -9.08 18.47 3.05
N ASP A 61 -8.45 18.11 1.94
CA ASP A 61 -8.25 18.92 0.75
C ASP A 61 -8.94 18.32 -0.49
N GLY A 62 -9.93 17.47 -0.27
CA GLY A 62 -10.64 16.71 -1.29
C GLY A 62 -11.93 17.36 -1.77
N ASP A 63 -12.52 16.73 -2.79
CA ASP A 63 -13.82 17.09 -3.34
C ASP A 63 -14.93 16.91 -2.29
N ALA A 64 -15.88 17.84 -2.26
CA ALA A 64 -17.09 17.75 -1.43
C ALA A 64 -17.94 16.50 -1.73
N ARG A 65 -17.66 15.81 -2.84
CA ARG A 65 -18.32 14.54 -3.24
C ARG A 65 -17.60 13.28 -2.74
N ALA A 66 -16.60 13.42 -1.88
CA ALA A 66 -15.92 12.27 -1.29
C ALA A 66 -16.91 11.38 -0.51
N GLY A 67 -16.67 10.08 -0.55
CA GLY A 67 -17.50 9.10 0.13
C GLY A 67 -17.44 9.21 1.66
N THR A 68 -18.47 8.67 2.31
CA THR A 68 -18.61 8.64 3.78
C THR A 68 -18.68 7.21 4.34
N ILE A 69 -18.34 6.21 3.52
CA ILE A 69 -18.32 4.79 3.93
C ILE A 69 -17.21 4.54 4.94
N GLY A 70 -16.03 5.15 4.70
CA GLY A 70 -14.88 5.11 5.60
C GLY A 70 -14.80 6.37 6.48
N PRO A 71 -14.02 6.34 7.58
CA PRO A 71 -13.81 7.52 8.41
C PRO A 71 -13.05 8.63 7.65
N PRO A 72 -13.26 9.91 8.00
CA PRO A 72 -12.49 11.02 7.44
C PRO A 72 -10.98 10.83 7.68
N LEU A 73 -10.17 11.14 6.67
CA LEU A 73 -8.71 11.02 6.76
C LEU A 73 -8.02 12.28 7.33
N ALA A 74 -8.77 13.36 7.55
CA ALA A 74 -8.25 14.51 8.30
C ALA A 74 -7.69 14.07 9.65
N GLY A 75 -6.46 14.48 9.97
CA GLY A 75 -5.77 14.14 11.22
C GLY A 75 -5.34 12.67 11.36
N VAL A 76 -5.44 11.83 10.32
CA VAL A 76 -5.10 10.41 10.43
C VAL A 76 -3.62 10.18 10.77
N GLY A 77 -2.73 11.01 10.26
CA GLY A 77 -1.29 10.94 10.54
C GLY A 77 -0.91 11.36 11.97
N ALA A 78 -1.82 12.00 12.71
CA ALA A 78 -1.64 12.26 14.15
C ALA A 78 -2.23 11.13 15.00
N ARG A 79 -3.25 10.42 14.51
CA ARG A 79 -3.94 9.35 15.26
C ARG A 79 -3.28 7.99 15.16
N LEU A 80 -2.61 7.70 14.05
CA LEU A 80 -2.03 6.39 13.76
C LEU A 80 -0.55 6.50 13.42
N SER A 81 0.23 5.55 13.94
CA SER A 81 1.64 5.42 13.57
C SER A 81 1.82 4.94 12.13
N ALA A 82 3.04 5.11 11.59
CA ALA A 82 3.40 4.61 10.26
C ALA A 82 3.10 3.12 10.10
N GLY A 83 3.46 2.30 11.08
CA GLY A 83 3.22 0.86 11.04
C GLY A 83 1.74 0.50 11.06
N GLN A 84 0.94 1.22 11.82
CA GLN A 84 -0.51 1.03 11.88
C GLN A 84 -1.21 1.42 10.57
N LEU A 85 -0.79 2.54 9.97
CA LEU A 85 -1.27 2.94 8.64
C LEU A 85 -0.85 1.94 7.58
N ARG A 86 0.39 1.45 7.62
CA ARG A 86 0.91 0.45 6.67
C ARG A 86 0.08 -0.83 6.73
N LEU A 87 -0.22 -1.37 7.91
CA LEU A 87 -1.05 -2.57 8.03
C LEU A 87 -2.45 -2.37 7.42
N ARG A 88 -3.07 -1.19 7.63
CA ARG A 88 -4.39 -0.88 7.05
C ARG A 88 -4.37 -0.84 5.53
N LEU A 89 -3.29 -0.34 4.92
CA LEU A 89 -3.12 -0.33 3.47
C LEU A 89 -2.81 -1.73 2.93
N VAL A 90 -1.97 -2.47 3.62
CA VAL A 90 -1.54 -3.82 3.18
C VAL A 90 -2.70 -4.81 3.27
N ASP A 91 -3.32 -4.91 4.43
CA ASP A 91 -4.43 -5.84 4.69
C ASP A 91 -5.29 -5.37 5.87
N SER A 92 -6.24 -4.50 5.59
CA SER A 92 -7.17 -3.94 6.59
C SER A 92 -8.02 -5.01 7.30
N GLN A 93 -8.26 -6.16 6.66
CA GLN A 93 -9.02 -7.26 7.25
C GLN A 93 -8.31 -7.93 8.43
N ARG A 94 -7.01 -7.73 8.60
CA ARG A 94 -6.27 -8.16 9.79
C ARG A 94 -6.68 -7.39 11.05
N ILE A 95 -7.25 -6.19 10.89
CA ILE A 95 -7.72 -5.36 11.99
C ILE A 95 -9.23 -5.50 12.15
N ASN A 96 -9.96 -5.45 11.05
CA ASN A 96 -11.40 -5.63 11.02
C ASN A 96 -11.78 -6.58 9.86
N PRO A 97 -12.13 -7.84 10.15
CA PRO A 97 -12.49 -8.84 9.12
C PRO A 97 -13.68 -8.42 8.24
N ASP A 98 -14.58 -7.58 8.76
CA ASP A 98 -15.80 -7.13 8.07
C ASP A 98 -15.60 -5.82 7.28
N THR A 99 -14.37 -5.32 7.20
CA THR A 99 -14.09 -4.07 6.50
C THR A 99 -14.33 -4.17 5.00
N LEU A 100 -14.90 -3.10 4.42
CA LEU A 100 -15.02 -2.93 2.97
C LEU A 100 -13.73 -2.36 2.34
N MET A 101 -12.78 -1.89 3.16
CA MET A 101 -11.51 -1.36 2.65
C MET A 101 -10.70 -2.47 1.98
N PRO A 102 -10.25 -2.30 0.72
CA PRO A 102 -9.46 -3.31 0.03
C PRO A 102 -8.14 -3.63 0.74
N ALA A 103 -7.69 -4.88 0.63
CA ALA A 103 -6.34 -5.28 0.96
C ALA A 103 -5.44 -5.01 -0.25
N TYR A 104 -4.78 -3.85 -0.29
CA TYR A 104 -4.06 -3.39 -1.49
C TYR A 104 -2.80 -4.20 -1.81
N TYR A 105 -2.27 -4.97 -0.85
CA TYR A 105 -1.01 -5.71 -1.01
C TYR A 105 -1.14 -7.22 -0.78
N ARG A 106 -2.33 -7.71 -0.50
CA ARG A 106 -2.60 -9.15 -0.33
C ARG A 106 -2.86 -9.83 -1.68
N ILE A 107 -2.31 -11.03 -1.86
CA ILE A 107 -2.51 -11.87 -3.07
C ILE A 107 -3.16 -13.21 -2.77
N GLU A 108 -3.19 -13.61 -1.49
CA GLU A 108 -3.73 -14.91 -1.06
C GLU A 108 -5.08 -14.78 -0.36
N GLY A 109 -5.85 -15.85 -0.35
CA GLY A 109 -7.17 -15.89 0.29
C GLY A 109 -8.20 -14.97 -0.36
N LEU A 110 -7.96 -14.52 -1.60
CA LEU A 110 -8.88 -13.70 -2.38
C LEU A 110 -9.80 -14.60 -3.22
N HIS A 111 -11.06 -14.19 -3.35
CA HIS A 111 -12.07 -14.88 -4.14
C HIS A 111 -12.44 -14.09 -5.39
N GLN A 112 -12.81 -14.79 -6.47
CA GLN A 112 -13.31 -14.18 -7.72
C GLN A 112 -12.33 -13.17 -8.36
N VAL A 113 -11.03 -13.38 -8.20
CA VAL A 113 -10.00 -12.51 -8.80
C VAL A 113 -9.97 -12.71 -10.31
N ALA A 114 -10.10 -11.61 -11.05
CA ALA A 114 -9.99 -11.63 -12.51
C ALA A 114 -8.63 -12.22 -12.95
N PRO A 115 -8.58 -13.02 -14.03
CA PRO A 115 -7.36 -13.72 -14.44
C PRO A 115 -6.12 -12.83 -14.57
N ALA A 116 -6.28 -11.61 -15.06
CA ALA A 116 -5.19 -10.64 -15.23
C ALA A 116 -4.56 -10.16 -13.88
N TRP A 117 -5.27 -10.33 -12.76
CA TRP A 117 -4.86 -9.88 -11.43
C TRP A 117 -4.46 -11.00 -10.48
N ARG A 118 -4.57 -12.26 -10.90
CA ARG A 118 -4.17 -13.39 -10.06
C ARG A 118 -2.69 -13.32 -9.71
N GLY A 119 -2.37 -13.46 -8.43
CA GLY A 119 -1.00 -13.38 -7.91
C GLY A 119 -0.37 -11.99 -7.96
N LYS A 120 -1.18 -10.94 -8.19
CA LYS A 120 -0.71 -9.55 -8.20
C LYS A 120 -1.37 -8.75 -7.09
N THR A 121 -0.60 -7.84 -6.50
CA THR A 121 -1.11 -6.82 -5.58
C THR A 121 -1.85 -5.72 -6.35
N ILE A 122 -2.81 -5.05 -5.71
CA ILE A 122 -3.48 -3.87 -6.30
C ILE A 122 -2.49 -2.72 -6.44
N LEU A 123 -1.69 -2.48 -5.39
CA LEU A 123 -0.64 -1.47 -5.35
C LEU A 123 0.72 -2.14 -5.14
N SER A 124 1.77 -1.56 -5.71
CA SER A 124 3.16 -1.97 -5.43
C SER A 124 3.58 -1.56 -4.01
N GLY A 125 4.68 -2.14 -3.51
CA GLY A 125 5.26 -1.76 -2.23
C GLY A 125 5.61 -0.27 -2.18
N GLN A 126 6.17 0.30 -3.25
CA GLN A 126 6.48 1.73 -3.34
C GLN A 126 5.21 2.58 -3.28
N GLN A 127 4.16 2.20 -3.98
CA GLN A 127 2.89 2.93 -3.94
C GLN A 127 2.26 2.92 -2.52
N ILE A 128 2.42 1.84 -1.77
CA ILE A 128 2.01 1.78 -0.36
C ILE A 128 2.83 2.76 0.49
N GLU A 129 4.16 2.80 0.33
CA GLU A 129 5.01 3.74 1.09
C GLU A 129 4.74 5.20 0.69
N ASP A 130 4.46 5.48 -0.58
CA ASP A 130 4.06 6.81 -1.05
C ASP A 130 2.74 7.26 -0.41
N LEU A 131 1.73 6.37 -0.41
CA LEU A 131 0.45 6.62 0.29
C LEU A 131 0.66 6.86 1.79
N LEU A 132 1.50 6.06 2.43
CA LEU A 132 1.85 6.23 3.83
C LEU A 132 2.45 7.60 4.11
N ALA A 133 3.43 8.02 3.29
CA ALA A 133 4.05 9.33 3.39
C ALA A 133 3.01 10.45 3.28
N TYR A 134 2.07 10.35 2.35
CA TYR A 134 0.97 11.31 2.22
C TYR A 134 0.05 11.31 3.45
N LEU A 135 -0.43 10.15 3.89
CA LEU A 135 -1.33 10.05 5.04
C LEU A 135 -0.72 10.61 6.32
N GLN A 136 0.59 10.50 6.49
CA GLN A 136 1.31 11.07 7.63
C GLN A 136 1.36 12.61 7.58
N THR A 137 1.15 13.25 6.44
CA THR A 137 1.03 14.72 6.35
C THR A 137 -0.34 15.22 6.82
N LEU A 138 -1.36 14.37 6.85
CA LEU A 138 -2.74 14.70 7.24
C LEU A 138 -2.86 14.75 8.78
N ARG A 139 -2.42 15.83 9.37
CA ARG A 139 -2.40 16.09 10.83
C ARG A 139 -3.48 17.06 11.27
#